data_2d8f132ef9e5f40373653032e5593b7f
#
_entry.id   2d8f132ef9e5f40373653032e5593b7f
#
_cell.length_a   1.000
_cell.length_b   1.000
_cell.length_c   1.000
_cell.angle_alpha   90.00
_cell.angle_beta   90.00
_cell.angle_gamma   90.00
#
_symmetry.space_group_name_H-M   'P 1'
#
loop_
_entity.id
_entity.type
_entity.pdbx_description
1 polymer ?
#
loop_
_entity_poly.entity_id
_entity_poly.type
_entity_poly.pdbx_seq_one_letter_code
_entity_poly.pdbx_strand_id
1 'polypeptide(L)'
;MPSKSIQVDWLLAHPGKQTEQRGAEILVDSGSIASVIALRPVGNGLIALPGLTNAHDHARAFRTSALGAFDKPLESWLFYLGIIPGVDAYRAAATSLGRSALHGVGRIMMHYTRPQGLTDPVSEARAVARAARDVGVHAGFAVAMRDRHSVTYADTASTLNQLPVEIRAAVKSRLDASPLPPHEQLALADEIAQACHGPGFNVQYGPTGVQWCSPELLSLIAETSARNGRQIHMHLLETRYQREWADRAFPDGIVAYLRDIGLLGPRLTLAHCTYCRPEELELIAASGATIVVNTSSNLGLRSGIAPVATMLEHGCKVAMGLDGLALDEDDDALRELRLLYHLHKGWGYETTVSAAHAWQIACRHGRYAVSGITDNGGIATGGLADLLILDGHALMDDRIFDDVEVFDFVLARASAQHISKVIVAGNTIVDNGRLTGIDYPSMMNELLAELRANIDPHDTWRRTVQELDLALKPFYLRGHHLGCC
;
A
#
# COMPACT_ATOMS: atom_id res chain seq x y z
N MET A 1 28.66 -4.77 11.62
CA MET A 1 28.97 -5.41 10.31
C MET A 1 30.09 -4.62 9.67
N PRO A 2 30.94 -5.18 8.79
CA PRO A 2 31.91 -4.36 8.08
C PRO A 2 31.19 -3.30 7.25
N SER A 3 31.79 -2.11 7.13
CA SER A 3 31.27 -1.05 6.28
C SER A 3 31.23 -1.53 4.82
N LYS A 4 30.10 -1.27 4.14
CA LYS A 4 29.90 -1.62 2.72
C LYS A 4 30.11 -0.37 1.88
N SER A 5 30.73 -0.52 0.72
CA SER A 5 30.92 0.53 -0.28
C SER A 5 30.06 0.25 -1.51
N ILE A 6 29.36 1.26 -2.01
CA ILE A 6 28.58 1.21 -3.25
C ILE A 6 29.06 2.34 -4.15
N GLN A 7 29.69 1.98 -5.28
CA GLN A 7 30.19 2.94 -6.25
C GLN A 7 29.22 3.02 -7.44
N VAL A 8 28.88 4.24 -7.86
CA VAL A 8 27.94 4.52 -8.93
C VAL A 8 28.46 5.62 -9.85
N ASP A 9 28.06 5.58 -11.12
CA ASP A 9 28.39 6.61 -12.10
C ASP A 9 27.46 7.83 -12.00
N TRP A 10 26.25 7.64 -11.47
CA TRP A 10 25.30 8.73 -11.20
C TRP A 10 24.65 8.57 -9.84
N LEU A 11 24.70 9.64 -9.05
CA LEU A 11 23.99 9.74 -7.78
C LEU A 11 22.89 10.81 -7.87
N LEU A 12 21.64 10.39 -7.76
CA LEU A 12 20.47 11.24 -7.64
C LEU A 12 20.07 11.31 -6.16
N ALA A 13 20.81 12.09 -5.36
CA ALA A 13 20.58 12.17 -3.93
C ALA A 13 19.21 12.76 -3.57
N HIS A 14 18.76 13.75 -4.35
CA HIS A 14 17.44 14.38 -4.23
C HIS A 14 16.82 14.57 -5.63
N PRO A 15 16.25 13.49 -6.22
CA PRO A 15 15.76 13.50 -7.60
C PRO A 15 14.79 14.67 -7.88
N GLY A 16 15.05 15.39 -8.97
CA GLY A 16 14.29 16.57 -9.40
C GLY A 16 14.43 17.84 -8.55
N LYS A 17 15.19 17.78 -7.45
CA LYS A 17 15.55 18.96 -6.64
C LYS A 17 16.98 19.41 -6.82
N GLN A 18 17.87 18.48 -7.10
CA GLN A 18 19.28 18.72 -7.29
C GLN A 18 19.72 17.98 -8.54
N THR A 19 20.64 18.60 -9.28
CA THR A 19 21.31 17.96 -10.40
C THR A 19 22.05 16.71 -9.91
N GLU A 20 22.09 15.66 -10.72
CA GLU A 20 22.81 14.44 -10.41
C GLU A 20 24.31 14.69 -10.24
N GLN A 21 24.91 14.01 -9.26
CA GLN A 21 26.36 13.97 -9.10
C GLN A 21 26.94 12.85 -9.98
N ARG A 22 27.90 13.22 -10.82
CA ARG A 22 28.67 12.25 -11.62
C ARG A 22 29.79 11.63 -10.78
N GLY A 23 29.71 10.30 -10.58
CA GLY A 23 30.63 9.51 -9.80
C GLY A 23 30.49 9.73 -8.30
N ALA A 24 30.07 8.70 -7.59
CA ALA A 24 29.94 8.72 -6.13
C ALA A 24 30.26 7.36 -5.52
N GLU A 25 30.77 7.41 -4.29
CA GLU A 25 30.87 6.27 -3.38
C GLU A 25 29.97 6.53 -2.17
N ILE A 26 29.05 5.61 -1.91
CA ILE A 26 28.17 5.63 -0.75
C ILE A 26 28.70 4.59 0.23
N LEU A 27 29.23 5.05 1.36
CA LEU A 27 29.65 4.19 2.46
C LEU A 27 28.48 3.94 3.40
N VAL A 28 28.22 2.68 3.69
CA VAL A 28 27.13 2.24 4.55
C VAL A 28 27.70 1.54 5.77
N ASP A 29 27.26 1.96 6.94
CA ASP A 29 27.58 1.32 8.22
C ASP A 29 26.31 1.19 9.06
N SER A 30 26.11 -0.01 9.62
CA SER A 30 25.04 -0.32 10.57
C SER A 30 23.63 0.12 10.11
N GLY A 31 23.35 -0.01 8.79
CA GLY A 31 22.05 0.33 8.21
C GLY A 31 21.86 1.79 7.85
N SER A 32 22.86 2.63 8.08
CA SER A 32 22.85 4.07 7.79
C SER A 32 23.94 4.43 6.78
N ILE A 33 23.75 5.56 6.10
CA ILE A 33 24.76 6.14 5.21
C ILE A 33 25.82 6.82 6.08
N ALA A 34 27.03 6.24 6.13
CA ALA A 34 28.15 6.79 6.89
C ALA A 34 28.76 8.02 6.20
N SER A 35 28.91 7.98 4.87
CA SER A 35 29.36 9.11 4.07
C SER A 35 28.97 8.95 2.60
N VAL A 36 28.93 10.07 1.88
CA VAL A 36 28.82 10.15 0.42
C VAL A 36 30.03 10.92 -0.08
N ILE A 37 30.86 10.26 -0.89
CA ILE A 37 32.13 10.79 -1.37
C ILE A 37 32.06 10.96 -2.89
N ALA A 38 32.43 12.14 -3.38
CA ALA A 38 32.52 12.37 -4.82
C ALA A 38 33.74 11.62 -5.38
N LEU A 39 33.52 10.88 -6.46
CA LEU A 39 34.55 10.16 -7.18
C LEU A 39 34.49 10.51 -8.68
N ARG A 40 35.50 10.10 -9.44
CA ARG A 40 35.34 9.99 -10.89
C ARG A 40 34.44 8.80 -11.21
N PRO A 41 33.57 8.90 -12.24
CA PRO A 41 32.79 7.76 -12.71
C PRO A 41 33.69 6.54 -12.94
N VAL A 42 33.23 5.38 -12.48
CA VAL A 42 34.00 4.11 -12.59
C VAL A 42 33.62 3.31 -13.83
N GLY A 43 32.66 3.77 -14.63
CA GLY A 43 32.21 3.16 -15.88
C GLY A 43 31.30 1.95 -15.69
N ASN A 44 30.67 1.80 -14.53
CA ASN A 44 29.75 0.70 -14.24
C ASN A 44 28.29 0.96 -14.67
N GLY A 45 27.99 2.17 -15.13
CA GLY A 45 26.66 2.55 -15.60
C GLY A 45 25.58 2.59 -14.53
N LEU A 46 25.91 2.46 -13.25
CA LEU A 46 24.91 2.40 -12.18
C LEU A 46 24.41 3.79 -11.78
N ILE A 47 23.09 3.86 -11.51
CA ILE A 47 22.40 5.05 -11.00
C ILE A 47 21.87 4.73 -9.60
N ALA A 48 22.27 5.53 -8.60
CA ALA A 48 21.73 5.40 -7.24
C ALA A 48 20.64 6.45 -6.97
N LEU A 49 19.51 5.99 -6.42
CA LEU A 49 18.37 6.81 -5.99
C LEU A 49 17.91 6.39 -4.59
N PRO A 50 17.19 7.26 -3.86
CA PRO A 50 16.52 6.86 -2.62
C PRO A 50 15.55 5.71 -2.88
N GLY A 51 15.51 4.73 -1.97
CA GLY A 51 14.62 3.57 -2.08
C GLY A 51 13.13 3.95 -2.05
N LEU A 52 12.34 3.25 -2.85
CA LEU A 52 10.89 3.45 -2.95
C LEU A 52 10.14 2.78 -1.78
N THR A 53 8.98 3.33 -1.48
CA THR A 53 8.09 2.85 -0.43
C THR A 53 6.69 2.61 -1.00
N ASN A 54 6.14 1.42 -0.77
CA ASN A 54 4.73 1.12 -0.96
C ASN A 54 4.01 1.36 0.38
N ALA A 55 3.36 2.51 0.52
CA ALA A 55 2.79 2.97 1.79
C ALA A 55 1.37 2.42 2.07
N HIS A 56 0.81 1.63 1.17
CA HIS A 56 -0.45 0.91 1.35
C HIS A 56 -0.51 -0.31 0.44
N ASP A 57 -0.72 -1.46 1.05
CA ASP A 57 -0.85 -2.76 0.40
C ASP A 57 -1.66 -3.72 1.28
N HIS A 58 -1.99 -4.91 0.75
CA HIS A 58 -2.67 -5.98 1.47
C HIS A 58 -1.89 -7.30 1.48
N ALA A 59 -0.68 -7.32 0.95
CA ALA A 59 0.16 -8.51 0.77
C ALA A 59 -0.57 -9.65 0.04
N ARG A 60 -1.29 -9.33 -1.04
CA ARG A 60 -2.01 -10.34 -1.84
C ARG A 60 -1.03 -11.16 -2.67
N ALA A 61 -1.04 -12.46 -2.43
CA ALA A 61 -0.10 -13.38 -3.08
C ALA A 61 -0.43 -13.67 -4.56
N PHE A 62 -1.67 -13.43 -4.98
CA PHE A 62 -2.17 -13.76 -6.31
C PHE A 62 -2.85 -12.56 -6.97
N ARG A 63 -2.90 -12.61 -8.30
CA ARG A 63 -3.52 -11.59 -9.13
C ARG A 63 -5.04 -11.73 -9.11
N THR A 64 -5.75 -10.62 -8.99
CA THR A 64 -7.21 -10.63 -8.88
C THR A 64 -7.90 -10.90 -10.21
N SER A 65 -7.23 -10.65 -11.34
CA SER A 65 -7.67 -11.08 -12.66
C SER A 65 -7.85 -12.60 -12.75
N ALA A 66 -6.98 -13.37 -12.08
CA ALA A 66 -7.09 -14.83 -12.01
C ALA A 66 -8.36 -15.33 -11.29
N LEU A 67 -9.03 -14.46 -10.54
CA LEU A 67 -10.30 -14.75 -9.86
C LEU A 67 -11.54 -14.37 -10.69
N GLY A 68 -11.34 -13.71 -11.84
CA GLY A 68 -12.41 -13.10 -12.62
C GLY A 68 -12.86 -11.74 -12.07
N ALA A 69 -12.02 -11.09 -11.26
CA ALA A 69 -12.31 -9.80 -10.64
C ALA A 69 -11.79 -8.60 -11.46
N PHE A 70 -11.28 -8.82 -12.68
CA PHE A 70 -10.84 -7.75 -13.55
C PHE A 70 -11.98 -6.79 -13.93
N ASP A 71 -11.66 -5.49 -13.96
CA ASP A 71 -12.59 -4.42 -14.37
C ASP A 71 -13.88 -4.35 -13.55
N LYS A 72 -13.81 -4.63 -12.25
CA LYS A 72 -14.94 -4.55 -11.31
C LYS A 72 -14.82 -3.30 -10.45
N PRO A 73 -15.94 -2.61 -10.14
CA PRO A 73 -15.93 -1.59 -9.08
C PRO A 73 -15.62 -2.26 -7.73
N LEU A 74 -15.04 -1.49 -6.80
CA LEU A 74 -14.63 -1.96 -5.48
C LEU A 74 -15.76 -2.77 -4.78
N GLU A 75 -16.98 -2.26 -4.84
CA GLU A 75 -18.15 -2.81 -4.16
C GLU A 75 -18.54 -4.23 -4.62
N SER A 76 -18.19 -4.57 -5.85
CA SER A 76 -18.30 -5.94 -6.39
C SER A 76 -17.02 -6.73 -6.20
N TRP A 77 -15.88 -6.09 -6.45
CA TRP A 77 -14.56 -6.72 -6.42
C TRP A 77 -14.23 -7.35 -5.05
N LEU A 78 -14.60 -6.71 -3.94
CA LEU A 78 -14.37 -7.21 -2.58
C LEU A 78 -14.90 -8.63 -2.35
N PHE A 79 -16.01 -9.01 -2.98
CA PHE A 79 -16.59 -10.35 -2.83
C PHE A 79 -15.78 -11.43 -3.52
N TYR A 80 -15.09 -11.08 -4.62
CA TYR A 80 -14.20 -12.02 -5.32
C TYR A 80 -13.00 -12.44 -4.47
N LEU A 81 -12.55 -11.59 -3.54
CA LEU A 81 -11.49 -11.97 -2.60
C LEU A 81 -11.89 -13.13 -1.70
N GLY A 82 -13.19 -13.30 -1.44
CA GLY A 82 -13.72 -14.38 -0.61
C GLY A 82 -13.74 -15.75 -1.27
N ILE A 83 -13.47 -15.87 -2.59
CA ILE A 83 -13.43 -17.17 -3.28
C ILE A 83 -12.08 -17.89 -3.20
N ILE A 84 -11.07 -17.23 -2.64
CA ILE A 84 -9.73 -17.79 -2.56
C ILE A 84 -9.63 -18.63 -1.30
N PRO A 85 -9.13 -19.87 -1.39
CA PRO A 85 -8.86 -20.67 -0.21
C PRO A 85 -7.71 -20.09 0.62
N GLY A 86 -7.64 -20.42 1.90
CA GLY A 86 -6.47 -20.17 2.73
C GLY A 86 -5.27 -21.01 2.27
N VAL A 87 -4.07 -20.44 2.44
CA VAL A 87 -2.79 -21.06 2.14
C VAL A 87 -1.80 -20.77 3.28
N ASP A 88 -0.64 -21.41 3.28
CA ASP A 88 0.41 -21.12 4.24
C ASP A 88 0.74 -19.63 4.28
N ALA A 89 0.61 -19.00 5.45
CA ALA A 89 0.74 -17.55 5.63
C ALA A 89 2.16 -17.04 5.33
N TYR A 90 3.19 -17.83 5.64
CA TYR A 90 4.56 -17.48 5.30
C TYR A 90 4.75 -17.45 3.79
N ARG A 91 4.28 -18.47 3.09
CA ARG A 91 4.40 -18.60 1.63
C ARG A 91 3.62 -17.51 0.92
N ALA A 92 2.41 -17.21 1.38
CA ALA A 92 1.60 -16.12 0.84
C ALA A 92 2.31 -14.76 0.99
N ALA A 93 2.79 -14.45 2.19
CA ALA A 93 3.49 -13.21 2.47
C ALA A 93 4.85 -13.12 1.74
N ALA A 94 5.67 -14.18 1.78
CA ALA A 94 6.97 -14.20 1.12
C ALA A 94 6.85 -13.97 -0.40
N THR A 95 5.81 -14.54 -1.02
CA THR A 95 5.53 -14.35 -2.46
C THR A 95 5.11 -12.92 -2.77
N SER A 96 4.20 -12.34 -1.99
CA SER A 96 3.75 -10.96 -2.20
C SER A 96 4.89 -9.95 -1.96
N LEU A 97 5.54 -10.04 -0.81
CA LEU A 97 6.65 -9.16 -0.44
C LEU A 97 7.84 -9.31 -1.39
N GLY A 98 8.12 -10.54 -1.83
CA GLY A 98 9.17 -10.84 -2.81
C GLY A 98 8.88 -10.22 -4.18
N ARG A 99 7.62 -10.26 -4.64
CA ARG A 99 7.21 -9.58 -5.88
C ARG A 99 7.44 -8.07 -5.78
N SER A 100 6.95 -7.44 -4.70
CA SER A 100 7.13 -6.00 -4.49
C SER A 100 8.61 -5.61 -4.41
N ALA A 101 9.45 -6.41 -3.73
CA ALA A 101 10.90 -6.17 -3.65
C ALA A 101 11.58 -6.25 -5.01
N LEU A 102 11.27 -7.28 -5.82
CA LEU A 102 11.79 -7.43 -7.20
C LEU A 102 11.43 -6.24 -8.09
N HIS A 103 10.34 -5.52 -7.76
CA HIS A 103 9.84 -4.37 -8.49
C HIS A 103 10.13 -3.02 -7.81
N GLY A 104 11.18 -2.98 -6.97
CA GLY A 104 11.79 -1.74 -6.46
C GLY A 104 11.36 -1.30 -5.07
N VAL A 105 10.46 -2.02 -4.40
CA VAL A 105 9.96 -1.66 -3.08
C VAL A 105 10.87 -2.22 -1.98
N GLY A 106 11.45 -1.32 -1.15
CA GLY A 106 12.21 -1.72 0.03
C GLY A 106 11.42 -1.66 1.34
N ARG A 107 10.35 -0.85 1.38
CA ARG A 107 9.45 -0.68 2.54
C ARG A 107 8.01 -0.80 2.11
N ILE A 108 7.24 -1.60 2.84
CA ILE A 108 5.85 -1.89 2.48
C ILE A 108 4.92 -1.84 3.70
N MET A 109 3.78 -1.17 3.56
CA MET A 109 2.67 -1.23 4.52
C MET A 109 1.69 -2.32 4.11
N MET A 110 1.48 -3.29 4.99
CA MET A 110 0.47 -4.32 4.82
C MET A 110 -0.75 -4.03 5.70
N HIS A 111 -1.85 -3.58 5.13
CA HIS A 111 -3.13 -3.62 5.83
C HIS A 111 -3.69 -5.05 5.69
N TYR A 112 -3.47 -5.88 6.72
CA TYR A 112 -3.70 -7.32 6.65
C TYR A 112 -5.19 -7.67 6.81
N THR A 113 -5.99 -7.28 5.81
CA THR A 113 -7.46 -7.40 5.83
C THR A 113 -7.98 -8.81 5.53
N ARG A 114 -7.11 -9.71 5.08
CA ARG A 114 -7.47 -11.08 4.73
C ARG A 114 -6.47 -12.09 5.32
N PRO A 115 -6.66 -12.49 6.59
CA PRO A 115 -5.94 -13.62 7.18
C PRO A 115 -6.17 -14.92 6.38
N GLN A 116 -5.19 -15.80 6.36
CA GLN A 116 -5.30 -17.12 5.72
C GLN A 116 -6.20 -18.07 6.54
N GLY A 117 -6.20 -17.93 7.87
CA GLY A 117 -7.10 -18.63 8.76
C GLY A 117 -6.78 -20.11 8.97
N LEU A 118 -5.57 -20.55 8.60
CA LEU A 118 -5.12 -21.93 8.83
C LEU A 118 -4.46 -22.12 10.20
N THR A 119 -4.08 -21.04 10.85
CA THR A 119 -3.49 -21.02 12.21
C THR A 119 -4.14 -19.91 13.02
N ASP A 120 -3.83 -19.83 14.31
CA ASP A 120 -4.25 -18.69 15.12
C ASP A 120 -3.63 -17.37 14.63
N PRO A 121 -4.25 -16.22 14.88
CA PRO A 121 -3.81 -14.93 14.33
C PRO A 121 -2.38 -14.53 14.72
N VAL A 122 -1.91 -14.89 15.92
CA VAL A 122 -0.56 -14.54 16.38
C VAL A 122 0.48 -15.40 15.67
N SER A 123 0.21 -16.69 15.50
CA SER A 123 1.07 -17.60 14.71
C SER A 123 1.14 -17.19 13.25
N GLU A 124 0.01 -16.76 12.67
CA GLU A 124 -0.05 -16.23 11.32
C GLU A 124 0.78 -14.93 11.18
N ALA A 125 0.64 -13.98 12.10
CA ALA A 125 1.43 -12.75 12.11
C ALA A 125 2.94 -13.03 12.25
N ARG A 126 3.34 -14.01 13.06
CA ARG A 126 4.74 -14.46 13.15
C ARG A 126 5.25 -15.03 11.83
N ALA A 127 4.43 -15.77 11.10
CA ALA A 127 4.78 -16.29 9.78
C ALA A 127 5.00 -15.15 8.77
N VAL A 128 4.13 -14.13 8.77
CA VAL A 128 4.26 -12.92 7.94
C VAL A 128 5.51 -12.13 8.31
N ALA A 129 5.78 -11.92 9.61
CA ALA A 129 6.98 -11.23 10.07
C ALA A 129 8.27 -11.96 9.67
N ARG A 130 8.26 -13.31 9.74
CA ARG A 130 9.37 -14.13 9.24
C ARG A 130 9.56 -13.95 7.74
N ALA A 131 8.47 -13.94 6.96
CA ALA A 131 8.53 -13.72 5.51
C ALA A 131 9.15 -12.37 5.17
N ALA A 132 8.74 -11.28 5.86
CA ALA A 132 9.31 -9.94 5.67
C ALA A 132 10.81 -9.92 5.93
N ARG A 133 11.26 -10.57 7.03
CA ARG A 133 12.68 -10.69 7.37
C ARG A 133 13.47 -11.51 6.34
N ASP A 134 12.92 -12.63 5.89
CA ASP A 134 13.61 -13.55 4.97
C ASP A 134 13.67 -12.97 3.55
N VAL A 135 12.67 -12.18 3.12
CA VAL A 135 12.73 -11.35 1.89
C VAL A 135 13.68 -10.17 2.07
N GLY A 136 13.79 -9.61 3.28
CA GLY A 136 14.65 -8.49 3.63
C GLY A 136 13.97 -7.11 3.54
N VAL A 137 12.65 -7.04 3.34
CA VAL A 137 11.91 -5.77 3.33
C VAL A 137 11.61 -5.28 4.75
N HIS A 138 11.48 -3.97 4.92
CA HIS A 138 10.88 -3.41 6.13
C HIS A 138 9.38 -3.28 5.96
N ALA A 139 8.61 -3.83 6.88
CA ALA A 139 7.17 -3.93 6.78
C ALA A 139 6.45 -3.20 7.93
N GLY A 140 5.41 -2.44 7.59
CA GLY A 140 4.32 -2.09 8.48
C GLY A 140 3.25 -3.17 8.40
N PHE A 141 2.69 -3.55 9.52
CA PHE A 141 1.65 -4.58 9.62
C PHE A 141 0.46 -4.02 10.39
N ALA A 142 -0.55 -3.54 9.67
CA ALA A 142 -1.79 -3.06 10.26
C ALA A 142 -2.74 -4.24 10.48
N VAL A 143 -2.97 -4.59 11.76
CA VAL A 143 -3.89 -5.65 12.17
C VAL A 143 -5.30 -5.20 11.84
N ALA A 144 -5.96 -5.87 10.91
CA ALA A 144 -7.29 -5.48 10.47
C ALA A 144 -8.32 -5.56 11.59
N MET A 145 -9.07 -4.49 11.76
CA MET A 145 -10.12 -4.34 12.76
C MET A 145 -11.42 -3.90 12.13
N ARG A 146 -12.50 -4.60 12.46
CA ARG A 146 -13.87 -4.26 12.07
C ARG A 146 -14.85 -5.02 12.92
N ASP A 147 -16.00 -4.43 13.20
CA ASP A 147 -17.08 -5.04 13.95
C ASP A 147 -18.45 -4.83 13.28
N ARG A 148 -18.44 -4.31 12.05
CA ARG A 148 -19.62 -4.18 11.20
C ARG A 148 -19.39 -4.92 9.88
N HIS A 149 -20.41 -5.65 9.45
CA HIS A 149 -20.45 -6.32 8.17
C HIS A 149 -21.63 -5.81 7.35
N SER A 150 -21.40 -5.44 6.12
CA SER A 150 -22.47 -5.06 5.20
C SER A 150 -22.15 -5.54 3.80
N VAL A 151 -23.18 -5.85 3.03
CA VAL A 151 -23.05 -6.17 1.58
C VAL A 151 -22.84 -4.87 0.80
N THR A 152 -23.48 -3.81 1.26
CA THR A 152 -23.44 -2.46 0.65
C THR A 152 -23.30 -1.42 1.74
N TYR A 153 -23.30 -0.14 1.39
CA TYR A 153 -23.32 0.96 2.36
C TYR A 153 -24.74 1.27 2.90
N ALA A 154 -25.76 0.56 2.42
CA ALA A 154 -27.13 0.63 2.95
C ALA A 154 -27.34 -0.34 4.10
N ASP A 155 -28.54 -0.32 4.68
CA ASP A 155 -28.96 -1.31 5.68
C ASP A 155 -28.88 -2.73 5.12
N THR A 156 -28.25 -3.63 5.89
CA THR A 156 -28.02 -5.01 5.47
C THR A 156 -29.30 -5.79 5.21
N ALA A 157 -30.32 -5.61 6.05
CA ALA A 157 -31.61 -6.32 5.89
C ALA A 157 -32.32 -5.85 4.62
N SER A 158 -32.36 -4.55 4.36
CA SER A 158 -32.92 -3.97 3.14
C SER A 158 -32.17 -4.46 1.90
N THR A 159 -30.83 -4.50 1.95
CA THR A 159 -30.02 -5.03 0.84
C THR A 159 -30.30 -6.50 0.57
N LEU A 160 -30.31 -7.36 1.62
CA LEU A 160 -30.58 -8.78 1.49
C LEU A 160 -31.96 -9.05 0.85
N ASN A 161 -32.99 -8.25 1.21
CA ASN A 161 -34.33 -8.39 0.65
C ASN A 161 -34.41 -8.11 -0.87
N GLN A 162 -33.46 -7.34 -1.40
CA GLN A 162 -33.39 -7.01 -2.83
C GLN A 162 -32.53 -8.01 -3.63
N LEU A 163 -31.78 -8.91 -2.96
CA LEU A 163 -31.03 -9.95 -3.63
C LEU A 163 -31.92 -11.07 -4.16
N PRO A 164 -31.54 -11.77 -5.24
CA PRO A 164 -32.18 -13.00 -5.68
C PRO A 164 -32.30 -14.01 -4.53
N VAL A 165 -33.45 -14.72 -4.48
CA VAL A 165 -33.72 -15.66 -3.36
C VAL A 165 -32.66 -16.76 -3.28
N GLU A 166 -32.16 -17.19 -4.44
CA GLU A 166 -31.18 -18.27 -4.59
C GLU A 166 -29.86 -18.01 -3.88
N ILE A 167 -29.41 -16.76 -3.83
CA ILE A 167 -28.12 -16.38 -3.20
C ILE A 167 -28.28 -15.77 -1.81
N ARG A 168 -29.49 -15.34 -1.45
CA ARG A 168 -29.76 -14.60 -0.21
C ARG A 168 -29.27 -15.32 1.04
N ALA A 169 -29.55 -16.63 1.15
CA ALA A 169 -29.17 -17.44 2.29
C ALA A 169 -27.64 -17.59 2.40
N ALA A 170 -26.96 -17.81 1.27
CA ALA A 170 -25.51 -17.94 1.23
C ALA A 170 -24.80 -16.62 1.59
N VAL A 171 -25.29 -15.48 1.09
CA VAL A 171 -24.78 -14.16 1.42
C VAL A 171 -25.01 -13.86 2.90
N LYS A 172 -26.23 -14.11 3.42
CA LYS A 172 -26.56 -13.90 4.83
C LYS A 172 -25.65 -14.70 5.75
N SER A 173 -25.42 -15.98 5.47
CA SER A 173 -24.54 -16.85 6.27
C SER A 173 -23.11 -16.29 6.39
N ARG A 174 -22.60 -15.62 5.36
CA ARG A 174 -21.27 -14.97 5.41
C ARG A 174 -21.27 -13.70 6.25
N LEU A 175 -22.39 -13.02 6.38
CA LEU A 175 -22.55 -11.81 7.20
C LEU A 175 -22.84 -12.12 8.66
N ASP A 176 -23.42 -13.30 8.95
CA ASP A 176 -23.77 -13.71 10.32
C ASP A 176 -22.56 -14.12 11.17
N ALA A 177 -21.34 -14.13 10.59
CA ALA A 177 -20.13 -14.35 11.36
C ALA A 177 -19.93 -13.19 12.34
N SER A 178 -20.03 -13.47 13.65
CA SER A 178 -19.84 -12.44 14.69
C SER A 178 -18.37 -12.05 14.77
N PRO A 179 -18.04 -10.76 14.61
CA PRO A 179 -16.69 -10.28 14.83
C PRO A 179 -16.33 -10.35 16.32
N LEU A 180 -15.03 -10.36 16.62
CA LEU A 180 -14.57 -10.18 17.99
C LEU A 180 -15.06 -8.84 18.56
N PRO A 181 -15.41 -8.76 19.85
CA PRO A 181 -15.73 -7.48 20.50
C PRO A 181 -14.58 -6.47 20.38
N PRO A 182 -14.85 -5.14 20.36
CA PRO A 182 -13.84 -4.12 20.18
C PRO A 182 -12.60 -4.28 21.07
N HIS A 183 -12.79 -4.52 22.38
CA HIS A 183 -11.69 -4.67 23.33
C HIS A 183 -10.85 -5.93 23.08
N GLU A 184 -11.44 -7.02 22.59
CA GLU A 184 -10.71 -8.23 22.23
C GLU A 184 -9.90 -8.03 20.95
N GLN A 185 -10.38 -7.25 19.99
CA GLN A 185 -9.60 -6.90 18.78
C GLN A 185 -8.36 -6.09 19.14
N LEU A 186 -8.47 -5.14 20.08
CA LEU A 186 -7.31 -4.39 20.56
C LEU A 186 -6.33 -5.28 21.33
N ALA A 187 -6.83 -6.13 22.20
CA ALA A 187 -6.00 -7.11 22.94
C ALA A 187 -5.23 -8.03 21.98
N LEU A 188 -5.89 -8.54 20.93
CA LEU A 188 -5.24 -9.35 19.89
C LEU A 188 -4.14 -8.55 19.15
N ALA A 189 -4.40 -7.30 18.79
CA ALA A 189 -3.38 -6.46 18.15
C ALA A 189 -2.19 -6.18 19.07
N ASP A 190 -2.41 -6.04 20.37
CA ASP A 190 -1.35 -5.88 21.36
C ASP A 190 -0.55 -7.18 21.53
N GLU A 191 -1.20 -8.33 21.53
CA GLU A 191 -0.53 -9.65 21.57
C GLU A 191 0.34 -9.88 20.31
N ILE A 192 -0.19 -9.57 19.13
CA ILE A 192 0.56 -9.61 17.88
C ILE A 192 1.77 -8.67 17.94
N ALA A 193 1.60 -7.45 18.49
CA ALA A 193 2.69 -6.52 18.63
C ALA A 193 3.77 -7.02 19.59
N GLN A 194 3.39 -7.61 20.72
CA GLN A 194 4.37 -8.25 21.64
C GLN A 194 5.15 -9.37 20.95
N ALA A 195 4.49 -10.11 20.06
CA ALA A 195 5.08 -11.25 19.38
C ALA A 195 5.98 -10.89 18.19
N CYS A 196 5.70 -9.78 17.51
CA CYS A 196 6.24 -9.49 16.17
C CYS A 196 6.87 -8.10 16.02
N HIS A 197 6.45 -7.09 16.80
CA HIS A 197 6.95 -5.72 16.63
C HIS A 197 8.44 -5.64 16.94
N GLY A 198 9.21 -4.99 16.04
CA GLY A 198 10.65 -4.83 16.21
C GLY A 198 11.29 -4.17 14.98
N PRO A 199 12.62 -4.13 14.95
CA PRO A 199 13.35 -3.58 13.81
C PRO A 199 12.93 -4.26 12.51
N GLY A 200 12.44 -3.47 11.54
CA GLY A 200 11.98 -3.97 10.24
C GLY A 200 10.55 -4.50 10.20
N PHE A 201 9.83 -4.59 11.35
CA PHE A 201 8.43 -5.01 11.36
C PHE A 201 7.61 -4.18 12.37
N ASN A 202 6.82 -3.22 11.86
CA ASN A 202 6.07 -2.25 12.67
C ASN A 202 4.58 -2.63 12.73
N VAL A 203 4.13 -3.16 13.86
CA VAL A 203 2.71 -3.53 14.06
C VAL A 203 1.88 -2.27 14.37
N GLN A 204 0.78 -2.11 13.65
CA GLN A 204 -0.13 -0.96 13.72
C GLN A 204 -1.58 -1.39 13.95
N TYR A 205 -2.44 -0.47 14.40
CA TYR A 205 -3.89 -0.69 14.40
C TYR A 205 -4.44 -0.46 12.98
N GLY A 206 -5.31 -1.35 12.51
CA GLY A 206 -5.84 -1.35 11.16
C GLY A 206 -7.37 -1.29 11.10
N PRO A 207 -8.07 -0.23 11.61
CA PRO A 207 -9.50 -0.10 11.33
C PRO A 207 -9.69 -0.10 9.82
N THR A 208 -10.52 -1.04 9.32
CA THR A 208 -10.64 -1.28 7.87
C THR A 208 -11.19 -0.05 7.14
N GLY A 209 -12.13 0.66 7.78
CA GLY A 209 -12.73 1.90 7.29
C GLY A 209 -13.87 2.32 8.22
N VAL A 210 -14.25 3.58 8.20
CA VAL A 210 -15.28 4.12 9.11
C VAL A 210 -16.62 3.37 8.95
N GLN A 211 -16.98 2.99 7.73
CA GLN A 211 -18.22 2.27 7.43
C GLN A 211 -18.26 0.83 7.98
N TRP A 212 -17.13 0.26 8.31
CA TRP A 212 -16.99 -1.12 8.80
C TRP A 212 -16.60 -1.21 10.28
N CYS A 213 -16.52 -0.04 10.95
CA CYS A 213 -16.19 0.04 12.36
C CYS A 213 -17.31 0.75 13.13
N SER A 214 -17.61 0.27 14.35
CA SER A 214 -18.50 1.00 15.26
C SER A 214 -17.82 2.26 15.81
N PRO A 215 -18.58 3.27 16.26
CA PRO A 215 -18.01 4.40 17.00
C PRO A 215 -17.21 3.97 18.22
N GLU A 216 -17.66 2.92 18.92
CA GLU A 216 -16.95 2.35 20.08
C GLU A 216 -15.56 1.83 19.67
N LEU A 217 -15.45 1.02 18.62
CA LEU A 217 -14.18 0.49 18.15
C LEU A 217 -13.23 1.62 17.73
N LEU A 218 -13.71 2.61 16.97
CA LEU A 218 -12.89 3.75 16.53
C LEU A 218 -12.39 4.61 17.71
N SER A 219 -13.24 4.87 18.70
CA SER A 219 -12.86 5.63 19.91
C SER A 219 -11.83 4.87 20.74
N LEU A 220 -12.02 3.56 20.94
CA LEU A 220 -11.05 2.73 21.67
C LEU A 220 -9.69 2.67 20.97
N ILE A 221 -9.67 2.60 19.63
CA ILE A 221 -8.42 2.65 18.84
C ILE A 221 -7.74 4.02 19.04
N ALA A 222 -8.50 5.12 18.95
CA ALA A 222 -7.97 6.48 19.14
C ALA A 222 -7.32 6.64 20.53
N GLU A 223 -8.04 6.29 21.59
CA GLU A 223 -7.57 6.35 22.98
C GLU A 223 -6.34 5.46 23.21
N THR A 224 -6.37 4.24 22.70
CA THR A 224 -5.27 3.28 22.91
C THR A 224 -4.03 3.68 22.15
N SER A 225 -4.18 4.15 20.88
CA SER A 225 -3.07 4.72 20.11
C SER A 225 -2.47 5.96 20.79
N ALA A 226 -3.31 6.83 21.40
CA ALA A 226 -2.81 7.99 22.11
C ALA A 226 -1.96 7.60 23.35
N ARG A 227 -2.32 6.51 24.04
CA ARG A 227 -1.58 6.03 25.22
C ARG A 227 -0.26 5.35 24.89
N ASN A 228 -0.23 4.51 23.83
CA ASN A 228 0.93 3.67 23.54
C ASN A 228 1.76 4.13 22.34
N GLY A 229 1.31 5.18 21.63
CA GLY A 229 2.02 5.75 20.48
C GLY A 229 1.92 4.92 19.20
N ARG A 230 1.19 3.79 19.18
CA ARG A 230 1.08 2.93 18.00
C ARG A 230 0.37 3.63 16.86
N GLN A 231 0.91 3.50 15.65
CA GLN A 231 0.34 4.06 14.43
C GLN A 231 -0.97 3.36 14.05
N ILE A 232 -1.76 4.06 13.23
CA ILE A 232 -3.06 3.61 12.73
C ILE A 232 -3.05 3.73 11.21
N HIS A 233 -3.58 2.72 10.52
CA HIS A 233 -3.71 2.68 9.07
C HIS A 233 -5.15 2.36 8.69
N MET A 234 -5.82 3.19 7.87
CA MET A 234 -7.24 3.06 7.56
C MET A 234 -7.56 3.52 6.13
N HIS A 235 -8.54 2.87 5.47
CA HIS A 235 -9.12 3.37 4.22
C HIS A 235 -10.12 4.50 4.50
N LEU A 236 -10.10 5.53 3.65
CA LEU A 236 -11.05 6.63 3.75
C LEU A 236 -11.48 7.14 2.37
N LEU A 237 -12.80 7.21 2.15
CA LEU A 237 -13.44 7.86 1.01
C LEU A 237 -12.82 7.44 -0.35
N GLU A 238 -12.67 6.13 -0.52
CA GLU A 238 -12.06 5.57 -1.72
C GLU A 238 -12.98 5.69 -2.94
N THR A 239 -14.29 5.42 -2.78
CA THR A 239 -15.26 5.44 -3.88
C THR A 239 -16.31 6.53 -3.71
N ARG A 240 -16.96 6.88 -4.84
CA ARG A 240 -18.11 7.79 -4.82
C ARG A 240 -19.21 7.30 -3.88
N TYR A 241 -19.45 6.00 -3.83
CA TYR A 241 -20.48 5.42 -2.98
C TYR A 241 -20.14 5.54 -1.49
N GLN A 242 -18.86 5.45 -1.14
CA GLN A 242 -18.41 5.75 0.24
C GLN A 242 -18.62 7.23 0.57
N ARG A 243 -18.39 8.16 -0.38
CA ARG A 243 -18.65 9.59 -0.17
C ARG A 243 -20.14 9.84 0.05
N GLU A 244 -21.00 9.30 -0.80
CA GLU A 244 -22.45 9.43 -0.70
C GLU A 244 -22.99 8.85 0.62
N TRP A 245 -22.42 7.75 1.10
CA TRP A 245 -22.72 7.20 2.43
C TRP A 245 -22.25 8.15 3.56
N ALA A 246 -21.02 8.65 3.48
CA ALA A 246 -20.42 9.51 4.49
C ALA A 246 -21.18 10.82 4.67
N ASP A 247 -21.68 11.43 3.58
CA ASP A 247 -22.47 12.67 3.62
C ASP A 247 -23.77 12.51 4.40
N ARG A 248 -24.33 11.30 4.45
CA ARG A 248 -25.55 11.02 5.22
C ARG A 248 -25.27 10.58 6.64
N ALA A 249 -24.23 9.75 6.82
CA ALA A 249 -23.86 9.23 8.13
C ALA A 249 -23.20 10.30 9.02
N PHE A 250 -22.53 11.26 8.41
CA PHE A 250 -21.79 12.34 9.07
C PHE A 250 -22.11 13.70 8.43
N PRO A 251 -23.29 14.31 8.72
CA PRO A 251 -23.69 15.59 8.12
C PRO A 251 -22.69 16.73 8.37
N ASP A 252 -21.99 16.69 9.51
CA ASP A 252 -20.94 17.66 9.89
C ASP A 252 -19.56 17.32 9.35
N GLY A 253 -19.45 16.28 8.51
CA GLY A 253 -18.23 15.82 7.85
C GLY A 253 -17.55 14.63 8.54
N ILE A 254 -17.19 13.62 7.75
CA ILE A 254 -16.54 12.39 8.25
C ILE A 254 -15.14 12.66 8.81
N VAL A 255 -14.38 13.60 8.23
CA VAL A 255 -13.04 13.95 8.72
C VAL A 255 -13.12 14.76 10.01
N ALA A 256 -14.14 15.63 10.14
CA ALA A 256 -14.43 16.31 11.39
C ALA A 256 -14.78 15.31 12.49
N TYR A 257 -15.59 14.30 12.20
CA TYR A 257 -15.87 13.20 13.14
C TYR A 257 -14.60 12.49 13.60
N LEU A 258 -13.67 12.15 12.68
CA LEU A 258 -12.40 11.52 13.05
C LEU A 258 -11.53 12.41 13.95
N ARG A 259 -11.56 13.73 13.74
CA ARG A 259 -10.92 14.71 14.64
C ARG A 259 -11.57 14.69 16.02
N ASP A 260 -12.88 14.73 16.08
CA ASP A 260 -13.63 14.89 17.32
C ASP A 260 -13.50 13.68 18.25
N ILE A 261 -13.34 12.47 17.69
CA ILE A 261 -13.02 11.26 18.47
C ILE A 261 -11.53 11.09 18.76
N GLY A 262 -10.67 12.04 18.35
CA GLY A 262 -9.22 12.00 18.58
C GLY A 262 -8.43 11.00 17.72
N LEU A 263 -9.05 10.45 16.66
CA LEU A 263 -8.39 9.53 15.74
C LEU A 263 -7.52 10.26 14.71
N LEU A 264 -7.96 11.46 14.26
CA LEU A 264 -7.24 12.27 13.28
C LEU A 264 -5.99 12.89 13.92
N GLY A 265 -4.81 12.53 13.44
CA GLY A 265 -3.55 13.03 13.98
C GLY A 265 -2.33 12.44 13.28
N PRO A 266 -1.11 12.80 13.70
CA PRO A 266 0.12 12.43 13.00
C PRO A 266 0.42 10.92 12.97
N ARG A 267 -0.22 10.13 13.83
CA ARG A 267 -0.10 8.67 13.83
C ARG A 267 -1.06 7.98 12.84
N LEU A 268 -2.00 8.73 12.24
CA LEU A 268 -2.98 8.18 11.31
C LEU A 268 -2.46 8.25 9.87
N THR A 269 -2.56 7.14 9.17
CA THR A 269 -2.38 7.03 7.73
C THR A 269 -3.73 6.69 7.08
N LEU A 270 -4.13 7.49 6.10
CA LEU A 270 -5.39 7.39 5.37
C LEU A 270 -5.13 6.94 3.93
N ALA A 271 -5.58 5.74 3.58
CA ALA A 271 -5.49 5.25 2.21
C ALA A 271 -6.61 5.82 1.35
N HIS A 272 -6.28 6.15 0.11
CA HIS A 272 -7.09 6.68 -0.98
C HIS A 272 -7.45 8.16 -0.86
N CYS A 273 -8.38 8.53 0.01
CA CYS A 273 -8.93 9.91 0.12
C CYS A 273 -9.36 10.48 -1.24
N THR A 274 -9.80 9.61 -2.16
CA THR A 274 -10.14 9.96 -3.56
C THR A 274 -11.26 11.00 -3.63
N TYR A 275 -12.20 10.94 -2.68
CA TYR A 275 -13.35 11.82 -2.63
C TYR A 275 -13.34 12.77 -1.41
N CYS A 276 -12.14 13.09 -0.88
CA CYS A 276 -12.00 14.15 0.10
C CYS A 276 -12.24 15.52 -0.54
N ARG A 277 -12.93 16.40 0.19
CA ARG A 277 -13.19 17.79 -0.20
C ARG A 277 -12.07 18.71 0.28
N PRO A 278 -11.89 19.92 -0.31
CA PRO A 278 -10.85 20.84 0.11
C PRO A 278 -10.83 21.13 1.61
N GLU A 279 -11.99 21.37 2.23
CA GLU A 279 -12.12 21.63 3.66
C GLU A 279 -11.73 20.41 4.53
N GLU A 280 -11.92 19.19 4.03
CA GLU A 280 -11.47 17.96 4.70
C GLU A 280 -9.96 17.79 4.56
N LEU A 281 -9.38 18.16 3.41
CA LEU A 281 -7.93 18.17 3.19
C LEU A 281 -7.21 19.17 4.11
N GLU A 282 -7.80 20.34 4.37
CA GLU A 282 -7.30 21.30 5.35
C GLU A 282 -7.21 20.68 6.76
N LEU A 283 -8.26 19.98 7.19
CA LEU A 283 -8.26 19.29 8.49
C LEU A 283 -7.20 18.19 8.56
N ILE A 284 -7.05 17.40 7.48
CA ILE A 284 -6.05 16.34 7.41
C ILE A 284 -4.63 16.94 7.46
N ALA A 285 -4.37 17.99 6.70
CA ALA A 285 -3.07 18.68 6.67
C ALA A 285 -2.72 19.26 8.06
N ALA A 286 -3.66 19.97 8.69
CA ALA A 286 -3.49 20.55 10.02
C ALA A 286 -3.22 19.50 11.10
N SER A 287 -3.79 18.30 10.96
CA SER A 287 -3.60 17.19 11.90
C SER A 287 -2.23 16.52 11.82
N GLY A 288 -1.53 16.68 10.69
CA GLY A 288 -0.28 16.00 10.38
C GLY A 288 -0.43 14.53 9.98
N ALA A 289 -1.65 14.04 9.74
CA ALA A 289 -1.91 12.71 9.17
C ALA A 289 -1.30 12.58 7.76
N THR A 290 -1.06 11.34 7.34
CA THR A 290 -0.52 11.03 6.02
C THR A 290 -1.62 10.45 5.13
N ILE A 291 -1.73 10.96 3.90
CA ILE A 291 -2.59 10.38 2.86
C ILE A 291 -1.74 9.44 1.99
N VAL A 292 -2.26 8.27 1.65
CA VAL A 292 -1.63 7.37 0.68
C VAL A 292 -2.52 7.27 -0.55
N VAL A 293 -1.98 7.65 -1.71
CA VAL A 293 -2.68 7.55 -2.99
C VAL A 293 -2.27 6.26 -3.71
N ASN A 294 -3.27 5.54 -4.22
CA ASN A 294 -3.14 4.24 -4.89
C ASN A 294 -3.66 4.38 -6.32
N THR A 295 -2.87 5.03 -7.18
CA THR A 295 -3.36 5.56 -8.47
C THR A 295 -3.90 4.47 -9.38
N SER A 296 -3.10 3.42 -9.61
CA SER A 296 -3.50 2.32 -10.51
C SER A 296 -4.63 1.48 -9.92
N SER A 297 -4.64 1.23 -8.60
CA SER A 297 -5.74 0.56 -7.92
C SER A 297 -7.04 1.33 -8.05
N ASN A 298 -7.01 2.64 -7.77
CA ASN A 298 -8.20 3.50 -7.92
C ASN A 298 -8.77 3.47 -9.35
N LEU A 299 -7.91 3.44 -10.37
CA LEU A 299 -8.34 3.32 -11.77
C LEU A 299 -8.90 1.92 -12.06
N GLY A 300 -8.20 0.87 -11.66
CA GLY A 300 -8.59 -0.53 -11.89
C GLY A 300 -9.92 -0.91 -11.21
N LEU A 301 -10.16 -0.37 -10.01
CA LEU A 301 -11.39 -0.58 -9.23
C LEU A 301 -12.49 0.45 -9.53
N ARG A 302 -12.29 1.32 -10.52
CA ARG A 302 -13.22 2.40 -10.88
C ARG A 302 -13.55 3.33 -9.70
N SER A 303 -12.64 3.43 -8.75
CA SER A 303 -12.79 4.30 -7.58
C SER A 303 -12.69 5.77 -7.96
N GLY A 304 -11.88 6.14 -8.95
CA GLY A 304 -11.71 7.52 -9.43
C GLY A 304 -10.25 7.96 -9.45
N ILE A 305 -10.03 9.28 -9.49
CA ILE A 305 -8.70 9.90 -9.48
C ILE A 305 -8.60 10.76 -8.21
N ALA A 306 -7.64 10.44 -7.35
CA ALA A 306 -7.40 11.21 -6.12
C ALA A 306 -6.91 12.63 -6.46
N PRO A 307 -7.35 13.69 -5.76
CA PRO A 307 -7.01 15.07 -6.08
C PRO A 307 -5.62 15.46 -5.56
N VAL A 308 -4.55 14.81 -6.07
CA VAL A 308 -3.17 14.94 -5.54
C VAL A 308 -2.68 16.39 -5.58
N ALA A 309 -2.96 17.14 -6.65
CA ALA A 309 -2.58 18.53 -6.74
C ALA A 309 -3.19 19.35 -5.58
N THR A 310 -4.50 19.20 -5.36
CA THR A 310 -5.23 19.88 -4.28
C THR A 310 -4.72 19.42 -2.90
N MET A 311 -4.41 18.14 -2.71
CA MET A 311 -3.78 17.65 -1.47
C MET A 311 -2.48 18.37 -1.16
N LEU A 312 -1.60 18.54 -2.17
CA LEU A 312 -0.32 19.25 -2.02
C LEU A 312 -0.51 20.76 -1.79
N GLU A 313 -1.47 21.38 -2.47
CA GLU A 313 -1.82 22.80 -2.29
C GLU A 313 -2.27 23.09 -0.85
N HIS A 314 -3.01 22.18 -0.22
CA HIS A 314 -3.42 22.27 1.19
C HIS A 314 -2.32 21.83 2.17
N GLY A 315 -1.15 21.40 1.69
CA GLY A 315 -0.02 21.01 2.54
C GLY A 315 -0.13 19.62 3.15
N CYS A 316 -0.98 18.74 2.60
CA CYS A 316 -1.08 17.36 3.04
C CYS A 316 0.24 16.60 2.82
N LYS A 317 0.56 15.70 3.75
CA LYS A 317 1.61 14.69 3.55
C LYS A 317 1.06 13.59 2.66
N VAL A 318 1.55 13.50 1.43
CA VAL A 318 1.11 12.50 0.45
C VAL A 318 2.18 11.44 0.27
N ALA A 319 1.80 10.17 0.28
CA ALA A 319 2.62 9.01 -0.01
C ALA A 319 2.01 8.17 -1.14
N MET A 320 2.80 7.29 -1.74
CA MET A 320 2.39 6.37 -2.80
C MET A 320 2.15 4.98 -2.21
N GLY A 321 1.05 4.34 -2.61
CA GLY A 321 0.76 2.93 -2.38
C GLY A 321 0.43 2.21 -3.69
N LEU A 322 0.54 0.87 -3.68
CA LEU A 322 0.25 0.00 -4.81
C LEU A 322 -1.06 -0.79 -4.61
N ASP A 323 -1.51 -0.88 -3.35
CA ASP A 323 -2.76 -1.55 -2.94
C ASP A 323 -2.84 -3.03 -3.38
N GLY A 324 -1.69 -3.68 -3.41
CA GLY A 324 -1.53 -5.10 -3.69
C GLY A 324 -1.96 -5.53 -5.09
N LEU A 325 -1.24 -5.17 -6.04
CA LEU A 325 -1.32 -5.44 -7.48
C LEU A 325 -1.66 -4.17 -8.28
N ALA A 326 -0.65 -3.36 -8.51
CA ALA A 326 -0.68 -2.22 -9.43
C ALA A 326 -1.37 -2.52 -10.78
N LEU A 327 -1.50 -1.53 -11.63
CA LEU A 327 -2.25 -1.60 -12.89
C LEU A 327 -1.96 -2.85 -13.73
N ASP A 328 -0.69 -3.27 -13.78
CA ASP A 328 -0.24 -4.46 -14.51
C ASP A 328 -0.26 -5.73 -13.63
N GLU A 329 -0.77 -5.64 -12.41
CA GLU A 329 -0.79 -6.71 -11.41
C GLU A 329 0.62 -7.30 -11.15
N ASP A 330 1.66 -6.45 -11.19
CA ASP A 330 3.07 -6.83 -11.03
C ASP A 330 3.82 -6.07 -9.92
N ASP A 331 3.19 -5.08 -9.28
CA ASP A 331 3.74 -4.24 -8.22
C ASP A 331 4.92 -3.34 -8.66
N ASP A 332 5.03 -2.96 -9.94
CA ASP A 332 6.10 -2.09 -10.43
C ASP A 332 5.94 -0.64 -9.89
N ALA A 333 6.71 -0.34 -8.84
CA ALA A 333 6.65 0.95 -8.15
C ALA A 333 7.13 2.14 -9.02
N LEU A 334 8.05 1.91 -9.97
CA LEU A 334 8.49 2.95 -10.90
C LEU A 334 7.41 3.28 -11.92
N ARG A 335 6.64 2.29 -12.33
CA ARG A 335 5.50 2.45 -13.23
C ARG A 335 4.34 3.14 -12.54
N GLU A 336 4.06 2.80 -11.28
CA GLU A 336 3.08 3.48 -10.42
C GLU A 336 3.45 4.96 -10.25
N LEU A 337 4.69 5.27 -9.91
CA LEU A 337 5.20 6.64 -9.80
C LEU A 337 5.00 7.42 -11.10
N ARG A 338 5.32 6.82 -12.25
CA ARG A 338 5.14 7.46 -13.56
C ARG A 338 3.68 7.72 -13.88
N LEU A 339 2.77 6.77 -13.57
CA LEU A 339 1.33 6.95 -13.73
C LEU A 339 0.82 8.11 -12.88
N LEU A 340 1.18 8.13 -11.60
CA LEU A 340 0.86 9.23 -10.68
C LEU A 340 1.34 10.57 -11.25
N TYR A 341 2.60 10.65 -11.67
CA TYR A 341 3.18 11.86 -12.23
C TYR A 341 2.42 12.35 -13.48
N HIS A 342 2.16 11.45 -14.44
CA HIS A 342 1.47 11.83 -15.68
C HIS A 342 0.04 12.30 -15.47
N LEU A 343 -0.68 11.74 -14.50
CA LEU A 343 -2.04 12.16 -14.17
C LEU A 343 -2.10 13.54 -13.50
N HIS A 344 -1.03 13.94 -12.78
CA HIS A 344 -1.08 15.08 -11.89
C HIS A 344 -0.08 16.21 -12.22
N LYS A 345 0.80 16.03 -13.22
CA LYS A 345 1.85 17.01 -13.55
C LYS A 345 1.34 18.34 -14.10
N GLY A 346 0.06 18.42 -14.53
CA GLY A 346 -0.53 19.61 -15.16
C GLY A 346 -0.69 19.48 -16.67
N TRP A 347 -1.19 20.54 -17.29
CA TRP A 347 -1.53 20.58 -18.72
C TRP A 347 -0.88 21.78 -19.41
N GLY A 348 -0.46 21.58 -20.67
CA GLY A 348 0.23 22.62 -21.43
C GLY A 348 1.53 23.05 -20.76
N TYR A 349 1.65 24.32 -20.43
CA TYR A 349 2.81 24.88 -19.72
C TYR A 349 2.61 25.01 -18.20
N GLU A 350 1.43 24.65 -17.69
CA GLU A 350 1.15 24.67 -16.26
C GLU A 350 1.69 23.42 -15.59
N THR A 351 2.36 23.60 -14.46
CA THR A 351 2.87 22.49 -13.62
C THR A 351 2.17 22.50 -12.28
N THR A 352 1.42 21.45 -11.97
CA THR A 352 0.74 21.27 -10.67
C THR A 352 1.55 20.38 -9.74
N VAL A 353 2.00 19.22 -10.20
CA VAL A 353 2.89 18.33 -9.46
C VAL A 353 4.22 18.21 -10.18
N SER A 354 5.29 18.74 -9.59
CA SER A 354 6.62 18.63 -10.18
C SER A 354 7.18 17.21 -10.08
N ALA A 355 8.14 16.89 -10.94
CA ALA A 355 8.88 15.63 -10.90
C ALA A 355 9.49 15.34 -9.51
N ALA A 356 10.02 16.39 -8.86
CA ALA A 356 10.56 16.30 -7.50
C ALA A 356 9.49 15.96 -6.46
N HIS A 357 8.29 16.54 -6.56
CA HIS A 357 7.17 16.19 -5.69
C HIS A 357 6.72 14.75 -5.89
N ALA A 358 6.61 14.30 -7.15
CA ALA A 358 6.25 12.91 -7.45
C ALA A 358 7.25 11.92 -6.84
N TRP A 359 8.57 12.19 -6.93
CA TRP A 359 9.57 11.34 -6.28
C TRP A 359 9.44 11.33 -4.77
N GLN A 360 9.19 12.49 -4.14
CA GLN A 360 9.00 12.57 -2.68
C GLN A 360 7.75 11.80 -2.20
N ILE A 361 6.68 11.81 -2.98
CA ILE A 361 5.48 11.00 -2.71
C ILE A 361 5.86 9.52 -2.71
N ALA A 362 6.72 9.07 -3.61
CA ALA A 362 7.12 7.66 -3.71
C ALA A 362 8.11 7.19 -2.64
N CYS A 363 8.79 8.12 -1.91
CA CYS A 363 9.81 7.70 -0.96
C CYS A 363 9.66 8.32 0.45
N ARG A 364 9.32 9.60 0.60
CA ARG A 364 9.49 10.33 1.88
C ARG A 364 8.44 9.99 2.94
N HIS A 365 7.17 10.36 2.66
CA HIS A 365 6.11 10.25 3.68
C HIS A 365 5.68 8.79 3.92
N GLY A 366 5.84 7.94 2.92
CA GLY A 366 5.59 6.51 3.04
C GLY A 366 6.50 5.83 4.07
N ARG A 367 7.76 6.27 4.21
CA ARG A 367 8.68 5.71 5.22
C ARG A 367 8.15 5.89 6.63
N TYR A 368 7.61 7.08 6.95
CA TYR A 368 6.96 7.30 8.24
C TYR A 368 5.71 6.45 8.42
N ALA A 369 4.84 6.38 7.40
CA ALA A 369 3.62 5.57 7.44
C ALA A 369 3.92 4.08 7.72
N VAL A 370 4.99 3.54 7.12
CA VAL A 370 5.38 2.12 7.30
C VAL A 370 6.07 1.87 8.64
N SER A 371 7.01 2.72 9.04
CA SER A 371 7.96 2.40 10.13
C SER A 371 7.95 3.38 11.32
N GLY A 372 7.23 4.51 11.23
CA GLY A 372 7.31 5.58 12.21
C GLY A 372 8.62 6.40 12.15
N ILE A 373 9.50 6.10 11.20
CA ILE A 373 10.81 6.79 11.09
C ILE A 373 10.64 7.98 10.13
N THR A 374 11.01 9.15 10.60
CA THR A 374 11.11 10.36 9.78
C THR A 374 12.50 10.50 9.19
N ASP A 375 12.57 10.75 7.87
CA ASP A 375 13.79 11.17 7.21
C ASP A 375 13.50 12.23 6.12
N ASN A 376 14.54 12.72 5.46
CA ASN A 376 14.38 13.74 4.41
C ASN A 376 14.04 13.15 3.03
N GLY A 377 13.99 11.83 2.90
CA GLY A 377 13.69 11.12 1.64
C GLY A 377 14.80 11.18 0.60
N GLY A 378 16.05 11.51 1.01
CA GLY A 378 17.21 11.61 0.13
C GLY A 378 18.36 10.71 0.56
N ILE A 379 19.45 10.72 -0.22
CA ILE A 379 20.73 10.04 0.09
C ILE A 379 21.67 11.05 0.71
N ALA A 380 21.86 10.98 2.03
CA ALA A 380 22.74 11.89 2.77
C ALA A 380 23.37 11.18 3.96
N THR A 381 24.53 11.65 4.41
CA THR A 381 25.19 11.17 5.62
C THR A 381 24.25 11.20 6.82
N GLY A 382 24.19 10.11 7.58
CA GLY A 382 23.28 9.91 8.70
C GLY A 382 21.87 9.44 8.31
N GLY A 383 21.51 9.46 7.02
CA GLY A 383 20.23 8.96 6.52
C GLY A 383 20.18 7.42 6.47
N LEU A 384 18.97 6.91 6.24
CA LEU A 384 18.76 5.46 6.05
C LEU A 384 19.49 4.98 4.80
N ALA A 385 20.14 3.83 4.87
CA ALA A 385 20.76 3.17 3.72
C ALA A 385 19.74 2.34 2.93
N ASP A 386 18.65 3.00 2.53
CA ASP A 386 17.62 2.44 1.65
C ASP A 386 17.81 3.02 0.25
N LEU A 387 18.26 2.19 -0.69
CA LEU A 387 18.67 2.63 -2.01
C LEU A 387 18.02 1.78 -3.10
N LEU A 388 17.68 2.43 -4.20
CA LEU A 388 17.34 1.81 -5.47
C LEU A 388 18.51 2.04 -6.43
N ILE A 389 19.08 0.98 -6.97
CA ILE A 389 20.17 1.03 -7.94
C ILE A 389 19.63 0.56 -9.28
N LEU A 390 19.72 1.42 -10.29
CA LEU A 390 19.29 1.12 -11.66
C LEU A 390 20.50 0.87 -12.58
N ASP A 391 20.29 0.06 -13.59
CA ASP A 391 21.19 -0.10 -14.74
C ASP A 391 20.98 1.07 -15.70
N GLY A 392 21.87 2.04 -15.64
CA GLY A 392 21.83 3.22 -16.50
C GLY A 392 22.26 2.92 -17.93
N HIS A 393 23.08 1.88 -18.20
CA HIS A 393 23.40 1.49 -19.56
C HIS A 393 22.15 1.01 -20.30
N ALA A 394 21.35 0.16 -19.67
CA ALA A 394 20.10 -0.31 -20.25
C ALA A 394 19.02 0.79 -20.29
N LEU A 395 18.99 1.69 -19.31
CA LEU A 395 18.00 2.76 -19.23
C LEU A 395 18.26 3.89 -20.25
N MET A 396 19.51 4.17 -20.54
CA MET A 396 19.96 5.31 -21.37
C MET A 396 20.74 4.85 -22.61
N ASP A 397 20.40 3.68 -23.18
CA ASP A 397 21.08 3.06 -24.32
C ASP A 397 21.05 3.92 -25.61
N ASP A 398 20.07 4.81 -25.70
CA ASP A 398 19.89 5.76 -26.81
C ASP A 398 20.24 7.22 -26.45
N ARG A 399 20.95 7.48 -25.34
CA ARG A 399 21.34 8.84 -24.93
C ARG A 399 22.26 9.47 -25.98
N ILE A 400 21.80 10.60 -26.55
CA ILE A 400 22.52 11.32 -27.63
C ILE A 400 23.29 12.51 -27.04
N PHE A 401 22.71 13.22 -26.07
CA PHE A 401 23.28 14.43 -25.49
C PHE A 401 23.63 14.24 -24.02
N ASP A 402 24.85 14.66 -23.66
CA ASP A 402 25.37 14.50 -22.29
C ASP A 402 24.77 15.46 -21.25
N ASP A 403 24.10 16.51 -21.71
CA ASP A 403 23.44 17.52 -20.90
C ASP A 403 21.97 17.20 -20.54
N VAL A 404 21.41 16.11 -21.08
CA VAL A 404 20.10 15.62 -20.66
C VAL A 404 20.20 14.99 -19.27
N GLU A 405 19.37 15.47 -18.34
CA GLU A 405 19.38 14.97 -16.95
C GLU A 405 19.02 13.48 -16.87
N VAL A 406 19.77 12.74 -16.07
CA VAL A 406 19.51 11.29 -15.85
C VAL A 406 18.14 11.05 -15.23
N PHE A 407 17.67 11.98 -14.41
CA PHE A 407 16.36 11.87 -13.78
C PHE A 407 15.20 11.89 -14.79
N ASP A 408 15.35 12.59 -15.92
CA ASP A 408 14.35 12.58 -16.98
C ASP A 408 14.18 11.18 -17.57
N PHE A 409 15.27 10.45 -17.82
CA PHE A 409 15.23 9.06 -18.26
C PHE A 409 14.56 8.16 -17.22
N VAL A 410 14.89 8.34 -15.94
CA VAL A 410 14.27 7.56 -14.85
C VAL A 410 12.76 7.76 -14.86
N LEU A 411 12.29 9.00 -14.84
CA LEU A 411 10.87 9.31 -14.76
C LEU A 411 10.12 8.95 -16.05
N ALA A 412 10.78 9.09 -17.22
CA ALA A 412 10.16 8.79 -18.51
C ALA A 412 9.97 7.29 -18.75
N ARG A 413 10.92 6.43 -18.34
CA ARG A 413 10.89 5.04 -18.82
C ARG A 413 11.46 3.97 -17.87
N ALA A 414 11.99 4.33 -16.68
CA ALA A 414 12.46 3.31 -15.76
C ALA A 414 11.31 2.38 -15.32
N SER A 415 11.60 1.10 -15.19
CA SER A 415 10.68 0.05 -14.74
C SER A 415 11.47 -1.07 -14.07
N ALA A 416 10.80 -2.09 -13.56
CA ALA A 416 11.44 -3.21 -12.86
C ALA A 416 12.60 -3.84 -13.63
N GLN A 417 12.54 -3.90 -14.97
CA GLN A 417 13.62 -4.45 -15.81
C GLN A 417 14.97 -3.73 -15.70
N HIS A 418 14.97 -2.46 -15.26
CA HIS A 418 16.18 -1.67 -15.09
C HIS A 418 16.75 -1.74 -13.66
N ILE A 419 16.11 -2.49 -12.75
CA ILE A 419 16.55 -2.60 -11.36
C ILE A 419 17.77 -3.54 -11.29
N SER A 420 18.93 -2.96 -10.95
CA SER A 420 20.13 -3.72 -10.64
C SER A 420 20.10 -4.22 -9.20
N LYS A 421 19.81 -3.32 -8.23
CA LYS A 421 19.74 -3.70 -6.81
C LYS A 421 18.65 -2.93 -6.07
N VAL A 422 18.07 -3.60 -5.07
CA VAL A 422 17.31 -2.95 -3.98
C VAL A 422 18.05 -3.18 -2.68
N ILE A 423 18.31 -2.10 -1.95
CA ILE A 423 19.07 -2.12 -0.70
C ILE A 423 18.18 -1.55 0.40
N VAL A 424 18.07 -2.26 1.52
CA VAL A 424 17.25 -1.89 2.68
C VAL A 424 18.12 -1.96 3.94
N ALA A 425 18.21 -0.85 4.67
CA ALA A 425 19.10 -0.73 5.83
C ALA A 425 20.50 -1.28 5.53
N GLY A 426 21.07 -0.94 4.37
CA GLY A 426 22.38 -1.37 3.91
C GLY A 426 22.51 -2.83 3.47
N ASN A 427 21.43 -3.59 3.46
CA ASN A 427 21.44 -4.97 2.98
C ASN A 427 20.85 -5.05 1.57
N THR A 428 21.59 -5.64 0.65
CA THR A 428 21.08 -5.94 -0.70
C THR A 428 20.07 -7.05 -0.60
N ILE A 429 18.79 -6.75 -0.90
CA ILE A 429 17.68 -7.70 -0.87
C ILE A 429 17.30 -8.21 -2.27
N VAL A 430 17.59 -7.40 -3.29
CA VAL A 430 17.51 -7.78 -4.71
C VAL A 430 18.86 -7.52 -5.36
N ASP A 431 19.34 -8.47 -6.14
CA ASP A 431 20.55 -8.37 -6.95
C ASP A 431 20.29 -8.96 -8.33
N ASN A 432 20.36 -8.12 -9.37
CA ASN A 432 20.15 -8.50 -10.78
C ASN A 432 18.91 -9.37 -11.00
N GLY A 433 17.74 -8.86 -10.54
CA GLY A 433 16.45 -9.52 -10.73
C GLY A 433 16.21 -10.76 -9.86
N ARG A 434 17.02 -10.98 -8.82
CA ARG A 434 16.88 -12.11 -7.89
C ARG A 434 16.84 -11.63 -6.44
N LEU A 435 15.95 -12.23 -5.65
CA LEU A 435 15.96 -12.05 -4.20
C LEU A 435 17.18 -12.77 -3.62
N THR A 436 17.82 -12.14 -2.62
CA THR A 436 19.01 -12.70 -1.98
C THR A 436 18.68 -13.62 -0.81
N GLY A 437 17.48 -13.49 -0.24
CA GLY A 437 17.08 -14.21 0.99
C GLY A 437 16.17 -15.41 0.77
N ILE A 438 15.46 -15.50 -0.36
CA ILE A 438 14.56 -16.61 -0.70
C ILE A 438 14.67 -17.02 -2.17
N ASP A 439 14.32 -18.27 -2.48
CA ASP A 439 14.10 -18.74 -3.84
C ASP A 439 12.67 -18.40 -4.27
N TYR A 440 12.49 -17.21 -4.87
CA TYR A 440 11.18 -16.70 -5.26
C TYR A 440 10.46 -17.59 -6.30
N PRO A 441 11.11 -18.10 -7.38
CA PRO A 441 10.46 -19.01 -8.31
C PRO A 441 9.92 -20.29 -7.67
N SER A 442 10.69 -20.91 -6.76
CA SER A 442 10.23 -22.09 -6.02
C SER A 442 9.04 -21.76 -5.12
N MET A 443 9.13 -20.66 -4.37
CA MET A 443 8.07 -20.17 -3.48
C MET A 443 6.75 -19.92 -4.22
N MET A 444 6.80 -19.29 -5.39
CA MET A 444 5.64 -19.04 -6.25
C MET A 444 5.03 -20.35 -6.76
N ASN A 445 5.84 -21.30 -7.20
CA ASN A 445 5.35 -22.59 -7.69
C ASN A 445 4.67 -23.39 -6.58
N GLU A 446 5.24 -23.41 -5.38
CA GLU A 446 4.65 -24.06 -4.21
C GLU A 446 3.32 -23.41 -3.80
N LEU A 447 3.26 -22.06 -3.78
CA LEU A 447 2.02 -21.32 -3.50
C LEU A 447 0.92 -21.67 -4.50
N LEU A 448 1.23 -21.66 -5.79
CA LEU A 448 0.23 -21.99 -6.83
C LEU A 448 -0.22 -23.44 -6.77
N ALA A 449 0.66 -24.37 -6.41
CA ALA A 449 0.32 -25.77 -6.21
C ALA A 449 -0.64 -25.93 -5.02
N GLU A 450 -0.34 -25.28 -3.90
CA GLU A 450 -1.19 -25.28 -2.71
C GLU A 450 -2.55 -24.64 -2.97
N LEU A 451 -2.60 -23.47 -3.61
CA LEU A 451 -3.85 -22.82 -4.00
C LEU A 451 -4.75 -23.74 -4.81
N ARG A 452 -4.17 -24.43 -5.83
CA ARG A 452 -4.92 -25.36 -6.68
C ARG A 452 -5.41 -26.59 -5.91
N ALA A 453 -4.62 -27.09 -4.97
CA ALA A 453 -4.98 -28.23 -4.13
C ALA A 453 -6.10 -27.88 -3.13
N ASN A 454 -6.14 -26.64 -2.65
CA ASN A 454 -7.12 -26.17 -1.66
C ASN A 454 -8.45 -25.68 -2.27
N ILE A 455 -8.57 -25.63 -3.61
CA ILE A 455 -9.84 -25.28 -4.25
C ILE A 455 -10.82 -26.43 -4.06
N ASP A 456 -11.94 -26.17 -3.38
CA ASP A 456 -13.06 -27.11 -3.31
C ASP A 456 -13.90 -27.03 -4.61
N PRO A 457 -13.92 -28.09 -5.43
CA PRO A 457 -14.69 -28.12 -6.66
C PRO A 457 -16.21 -28.05 -6.42
N HIS A 458 -16.67 -28.30 -5.20
CA HIS A 458 -18.07 -28.24 -4.79
C HIS A 458 -18.45 -26.91 -4.14
N ASP A 459 -17.48 -25.98 -3.94
CA ASP A 459 -17.78 -24.65 -3.38
C ASP A 459 -18.66 -23.85 -4.35
N THR A 460 -19.87 -23.58 -3.90
CA THR A 460 -20.85 -22.78 -4.68
C THR A 460 -20.63 -21.28 -4.53
N TRP A 461 -19.75 -20.83 -3.63
CA TRP A 461 -19.54 -19.42 -3.31
C TRP A 461 -19.10 -18.61 -4.53
N ARG A 462 -18.25 -19.17 -5.38
CA ARG A 462 -17.84 -18.51 -6.62
C ARG A 462 -19.01 -18.15 -7.52
N ARG A 463 -20.00 -19.06 -7.67
CA ARG A 463 -21.23 -18.79 -8.42
C ARG A 463 -22.08 -17.73 -7.73
N THR A 464 -22.23 -17.85 -6.41
CA THR A 464 -22.93 -16.86 -5.59
C THR A 464 -22.35 -15.46 -5.76
N VAL A 465 -21.03 -15.32 -5.78
CA VAL A 465 -20.34 -14.02 -6.00
C VAL A 465 -20.65 -13.46 -7.39
N GLN A 466 -20.67 -14.28 -8.43
CA GLN A 466 -21.02 -13.83 -9.78
C GLN A 466 -22.47 -13.32 -9.86
N GLU A 467 -23.42 -14.03 -9.24
CA GLU A 467 -24.82 -13.62 -9.17
C GLU A 467 -25.02 -12.38 -8.32
N LEU A 468 -24.26 -12.26 -7.21
CA LEU A 468 -24.24 -11.07 -6.35
C LEU A 468 -23.72 -9.84 -7.11
N ASP A 469 -22.63 -9.96 -7.86
CA ASP A 469 -22.09 -8.89 -8.70
C ASP A 469 -23.14 -8.37 -9.71
N LEU A 470 -23.87 -9.28 -10.35
CA LEU A 470 -24.96 -8.91 -11.26
C LEU A 470 -26.11 -8.18 -10.54
N ALA A 471 -26.44 -8.59 -9.32
CA ALA A 471 -27.48 -7.97 -8.52
C ALA A 471 -27.08 -6.59 -7.94
N LEU A 472 -25.83 -6.41 -7.58
CA LEU A 472 -25.31 -5.15 -7.02
C LEU A 472 -25.27 -4.01 -8.06
N LYS A 473 -25.02 -4.33 -9.33
CA LYS A 473 -24.98 -3.31 -10.38
C LYS A 473 -26.26 -2.46 -10.46
N PRO A 474 -27.47 -3.01 -10.62
CA PRO A 474 -28.70 -2.22 -10.63
C PRO A 474 -28.99 -1.58 -9.26
N PHE A 475 -28.58 -2.19 -8.15
CA PHE A 475 -28.73 -1.65 -6.80
C PHE A 475 -28.03 -0.30 -6.67
N TYR A 476 -26.77 -0.21 -7.06
CA TYR A 476 -26.00 1.04 -7.03
C TYR A 476 -26.48 2.05 -8.09
N LEU A 477 -26.75 1.60 -9.32
CA LEU A 477 -27.18 2.50 -10.41
C LEU A 477 -28.53 3.17 -10.15
N ARG A 478 -29.43 2.53 -9.39
CA ARG A 478 -30.73 3.08 -9.00
C ARG A 478 -30.68 3.90 -7.71
N GLY A 479 -29.53 4.01 -7.08
CA GLY A 479 -29.36 4.73 -5.83
C GLY A 479 -29.92 4.02 -4.58
N HIS A 480 -30.22 2.71 -4.65
CA HIS A 480 -30.74 1.97 -3.50
C HIS A 480 -29.78 1.94 -2.31
N HIS A 481 -28.47 2.07 -2.55
CA HIS A 481 -27.47 2.25 -1.50
C HIS A 481 -27.66 3.57 -0.69
N LEU A 482 -28.45 4.49 -1.22
CA LEU A 482 -28.82 5.73 -0.53
C LEU A 482 -29.97 5.55 0.47
N GLY A 483 -30.58 4.37 0.55
CA GLY A 483 -31.70 4.11 1.45
C GLY A 483 -32.98 4.86 1.07
N CYS A 484 -33.08 5.36 -0.17
CA CYS A 484 -34.33 5.92 -0.71
C CYS A 484 -35.13 4.79 -1.34
N CYS A 485 -36.28 4.51 -0.78
CA CYS A 485 -37.36 3.78 -1.42
C CYS A 485 -38.35 4.74 -2.03
#